data_51cdb66481e85889cfefbd4881ed577c
#
_entry.id   51cdb66481e85889cfefbd4881ed577c
#
_cell.length_a   1.000
_cell.length_b   1.000
_cell.length_c   1.000
_cell.angle_alpha   90.00
_cell.angle_beta   90.00
_cell.angle_gamma   90.00
#
_symmetry.space_group_name_H-M   'P 1'
#
loop_
_entity.id
_entity.type
_entity.pdbx_description
1 polymer ?
#
loop_
_entity_poly.entity_id
_entity_poly.type
_entity_poly.pdbx_seq_one_letter_code
_entity_poly.pdbx_strand_id
1 'polypeptide(L)'
;MTMLGLSMTFVAAEVVPLFLITLFSVIAYSLHASSYSVWLITSQFVAIGAVAPFVGTLSDLLGRKIIVLVSLVCTVIAMIIIGTTPNIVGMIAGQVIGGIGIGIQLLTTIAAATELVPTYRRGITIGYIVCGFFPFSPASLYGQYLAAHSWRWIAAVVGIWAAAAFVVLAIFYHPPPRVNSLNLSKRELVSRIDFMGSFLSLAGLVLFLTGLNWGGQHYPWGSAHVISTLTVGLVLLVIFFVWEKYGTKYPMFPMALARSPRPFVAVCILCLTSGIKYVIS
;
A
#
# COMPACT_ATOMS: atom_id res chain seq x y z
N MET A 1 -18.17 -16.79 -3.61
CA MET A 1 -16.79 -16.95 -4.08
C MET A 1 -16.08 -15.61 -4.31
N THR A 2 -16.68 -14.63 -4.98
CA THR A 2 -16.05 -13.29 -5.18
C THR A 2 -15.67 -12.60 -3.86
N MET A 3 -16.57 -12.57 -2.87
CA MET A 3 -16.27 -11.97 -1.57
C MET A 3 -15.14 -12.70 -0.84
N LEU A 4 -15.07 -14.02 -0.96
CA LEU A 4 -13.96 -14.81 -0.42
C LEU A 4 -12.63 -14.43 -1.09
N GLY A 5 -12.59 -14.29 -2.41
CA GLY A 5 -11.39 -13.86 -3.12
C GLY A 5 -10.95 -12.43 -2.72
N LEU A 6 -11.90 -11.51 -2.54
CA LEU A 6 -11.61 -10.17 -2.05
C LEU A 6 -11.10 -10.19 -0.60
N SER A 7 -11.68 -11.02 0.27
CA SER A 7 -11.18 -11.20 1.63
C SER A 7 -9.76 -11.78 1.64
N MET A 8 -9.48 -12.80 0.81
CA MET A 8 -8.13 -13.35 0.66
C MET A 8 -7.12 -12.29 0.18
N THR A 9 -7.52 -11.40 -0.72
CA THR A 9 -6.68 -10.30 -1.20
C THR A 9 -6.39 -9.30 -0.08
N PHE A 10 -7.39 -8.94 0.70
CA PHE A 10 -7.22 -8.06 1.86
C PHE A 10 -6.27 -8.70 2.90
N VAL A 11 -6.46 -9.99 3.18
CA VAL A 11 -5.58 -10.74 4.08
C VAL A 11 -4.13 -10.74 3.58
N ALA A 12 -3.91 -10.97 2.27
CA ALA A 12 -2.56 -10.91 1.71
C ALA A 12 -1.90 -9.54 1.93
N ALA A 13 -2.67 -8.45 1.77
CA ALA A 13 -2.17 -7.09 1.97
C ALA A 13 -1.80 -6.77 3.42
N GLU A 14 -2.56 -7.27 4.40
CA GLU A 14 -2.33 -7.00 5.82
C GLU A 14 -1.26 -7.92 6.44
N VAL A 15 -1.16 -9.16 5.97
CA VAL A 15 -0.27 -10.17 6.55
C VAL A 15 1.20 -9.90 6.24
N VAL A 16 1.52 -9.39 5.04
CA VAL A 16 2.90 -9.11 4.63
C VAL A 16 3.61 -8.12 5.59
N PRO A 17 3.07 -6.91 5.84
CA PRO A 17 3.72 -5.98 6.75
C PRO A 17 3.81 -6.51 8.19
N LEU A 18 2.82 -7.27 8.66
CA LEU A 18 2.85 -7.85 10.00
C LEU A 18 3.99 -8.85 10.19
N PHE A 19 4.20 -9.76 9.24
CA PHE A 19 5.32 -10.69 9.31
C PHE A 19 6.67 -9.98 9.25
N LEU A 20 6.79 -8.93 8.45
CA LEU A 20 8.01 -8.17 8.35
C LEU A 20 8.36 -7.45 9.66
N ILE A 21 7.38 -6.83 10.29
CA ILE A 21 7.57 -6.16 11.58
C ILE A 21 7.98 -7.17 12.65
N THR A 22 7.34 -8.35 12.70
CA THR A 22 7.63 -9.35 13.72
C THR A 22 8.97 -10.04 13.51
N LEU A 23 9.44 -10.19 12.29
CA LEU A 23 10.68 -10.90 11.96
C LEU A 23 11.84 -9.98 11.57
N PHE A 24 11.65 -8.69 11.71
CA PHE A 24 12.61 -7.68 11.35
C PHE A 24 14.04 -7.97 11.85
N SER A 25 14.19 -8.27 13.14
CA SER A 25 15.48 -8.55 13.76
C SER A 25 16.13 -9.83 13.22
N VAL A 26 15.33 -10.87 12.99
CA VAL A 26 15.80 -12.15 12.44
C VAL A 26 16.31 -11.98 11.00
N ILE A 27 15.54 -11.24 10.18
CA ILE A 27 15.90 -10.97 8.77
C ILE A 27 17.15 -10.08 8.72
N ALA A 28 17.21 -9.00 9.52
CA ALA A 28 18.35 -8.09 9.56
C ALA A 28 19.63 -8.82 9.96
N TYR A 29 19.56 -9.69 10.97
CA TYR A 29 20.67 -10.52 11.40
C TYR A 29 21.13 -11.50 10.31
N SER A 30 20.19 -12.21 9.69
CA SER A 30 20.49 -13.21 8.65
C SER A 30 21.11 -12.64 7.38
N LEU A 31 20.79 -11.37 7.06
CA LEU A 31 21.32 -10.67 5.88
C LEU A 31 22.54 -9.78 6.20
N HIS A 32 23.08 -9.84 7.43
CA HIS A 32 24.19 -8.99 7.90
C HIS A 32 23.97 -7.49 7.62
N ALA A 33 22.71 -7.04 7.76
CA ALA A 33 22.23 -5.74 7.28
C ALA A 33 21.87 -4.77 8.41
N SER A 34 22.62 -4.77 9.51
CA SER A 34 22.36 -3.92 10.68
C SER A 34 22.24 -2.43 10.35
N SER A 35 23.08 -1.93 9.44
CA SER A 35 23.10 -0.53 9.02
C SER A 35 21.91 -0.12 8.14
N TYR A 36 21.25 -1.07 7.46
CA TYR A 36 20.12 -0.83 6.57
C TYR A 36 18.80 -1.39 7.10
N SER A 37 18.79 -1.78 8.35
CA SER A 37 17.68 -2.50 8.98
C SER A 37 16.37 -1.73 8.91
N VAL A 38 16.39 -0.41 9.07
CA VAL A 38 15.19 0.43 9.01
C VAL A 38 14.54 0.40 7.62
N TRP A 39 15.32 0.27 6.55
CA TRP A 39 14.80 0.17 5.19
C TRP A 39 14.04 -1.12 4.92
N LEU A 40 14.26 -2.17 5.70
CA LEU A 40 13.48 -3.43 5.58
C LEU A 40 11.99 -3.23 5.80
N ILE A 41 11.62 -2.29 6.66
CA ILE A 41 10.21 -1.97 6.94
C ILE A 41 9.76 -0.75 6.14
N THR A 42 10.55 0.32 6.17
CA THR A 42 10.16 1.62 5.63
C THR A 42 9.98 1.59 4.12
N SER A 43 10.79 0.83 3.37
CA SER A 43 10.69 0.75 1.91
C SER A 43 9.31 0.30 1.43
N GLN A 44 8.69 -0.63 2.12
CA GLN A 44 7.34 -1.10 1.80
C GLN A 44 6.29 -0.01 2.05
N PHE A 45 6.33 0.64 3.22
CA PHE A 45 5.36 1.70 3.55
C PHE A 45 5.51 2.93 2.65
N VAL A 46 6.75 3.30 2.28
CA VAL A 46 7.01 4.35 1.30
C VAL A 46 6.37 3.99 -0.05
N ALA A 47 6.53 2.74 -0.51
CA ALA A 47 5.95 2.29 -1.77
C ALA A 47 4.40 2.27 -1.72
N ILE A 48 3.79 1.86 -0.59
CA ILE A 48 2.34 1.93 -0.37
C ILE A 48 1.86 3.39 -0.50
N GLY A 49 2.50 4.32 0.22
CA GLY A 49 2.15 5.74 0.17
C GLY A 49 2.34 6.35 -1.21
N ALA A 50 3.39 5.93 -1.92
CA ALA A 50 3.73 6.39 -3.25
C ALA A 50 2.68 6.02 -4.30
N VAL A 51 2.11 4.82 -4.23
CA VAL A 51 1.14 4.34 -5.22
C VAL A 51 -0.29 4.80 -4.92
N ALA A 52 -0.60 5.12 -3.67
CA ALA A 52 -1.94 5.42 -3.20
C ALA A 52 -2.69 6.49 -4.03
N PRO A 53 -2.08 7.64 -4.41
CA PRO A 53 -2.76 8.66 -5.20
C PRO A 53 -3.20 8.18 -6.59
N PHE A 54 -2.49 7.23 -7.17
CA PHE A 54 -2.75 6.73 -8.53
C PHE A 54 -3.82 5.64 -8.59
N VAL A 55 -4.06 4.93 -7.50
CA VAL A 55 -4.90 3.73 -7.48
C VAL A 55 -6.33 4.02 -7.91
N GLY A 56 -6.88 5.15 -7.47
CA GLY A 56 -8.26 5.55 -7.83
C GLY A 56 -8.42 5.71 -9.34
N THR A 57 -7.63 6.61 -9.93
CA THR A 57 -7.66 6.90 -11.37
C THR A 57 -7.31 5.67 -12.21
N LEU A 58 -6.30 4.90 -11.81
CA LEU A 58 -5.89 3.69 -12.51
C LEU A 58 -6.98 2.61 -12.48
N SER A 59 -7.64 2.46 -11.34
CA SER A 59 -8.77 1.54 -11.15
C SER A 59 -10.00 1.94 -11.99
N ASP A 60 -10.19 3.25 -12.19
CA ASP A 60 -11.28 3.77 -13.02
C ASP A 60 -10.99 3.59 -14.51
N LEU A 61 -9.70 3.67 -14.91
CA LEU A 61 -9.24 3.49 -16.28
C LEU A 61 -9.25 2.02 -16.73
N LEU A 62 -8.59 1.17 -15.98
CA LEU A 62 -8.34 -0.23 -16.35
C LEU A 62 -9.44 -1.18 -15.86
N GLY A 63 -10.28 -0.70 -14.95
CA GLY A 63 -11.32 -1.51 -14.31
C GLY A 63 -10.80 -2.25 -13.06
N ARG A 64 -11.69 -2.40 -12.07
CA ARG A 64 -11.37 -2.97 -10.74
C ARG A 64 -10.74 -4.35 -10.82
N LYS A 65 -11.26 -5.24 -11.70
CA LYS A 65 -10.76 -6.61 -11.83
C LYS A 65 -9.29 -6.65 -12.22
N ILE A 66 -8.93 -5.91 -13.28
CA ILE A 66 -7.57 -5.92 -13.82
C ILE A 66 -6.59 -5.40 -12.77
N ILE A 67 -6.92 -4.30 -12.13
CA ILE A 67 -6.04 -3.67 -11.12
C ILE A 67 -5.80 -4.58 -9.92
N VAL A 68 -6.85 -5.25 -9.41
CA VAL A 68 -6.70 -6.19 -8.30
C VAL A 68 -5.87 -7.41 -8.73
N LEU A 69 -6.06 -7.93 -9.93
CA LEU A 69 -5.25 -9.05 -10.43
C LEU A 69 -3.78 -8.67 -10.61
N VAL A 70 -3.50 -7.49 -11.18
CA VAL A 70 -2.13 -6.97 -11.32
C VAL A 70 -1.47 -6.80 -9.95
N SER A 71 -2.18 -6.28 -8.96
CA SER A 71 -1.64 -6.12 -7.61
C SER A 71 -1.26 -7.45 -6.96
N LEU A 72 -2.06 -8.50 -7.15
CA LEU A 72 -1.76 -9.84 -6.66
C LEU A 72 -0.53 -10.43 -7.36
N VAL A 73 -0.38 -10.21 -8.67
CA VAL A 73 0.84 -10.59 -9.41
C VAL A 73 2.08 -9.87 -8.85
N CYS A 74 1.98 -8.56 -8.59
CA CYS A 74 3.07 -7.81 -7.94
C CYS A 74 3.43 -8.42 -6.58
N THR A 75 2.44 -8.79 -5.77
CA THR A 75 2.68 -9.43 -4.48
C THR A 75 3.37 -10.79 -4.63
N VAL A 76 2.93 -11.62 -5.58
CA VAL A 76 3.58 -12.93 -5.85
C VAL A 76 5.03 -12.73 -6.29
N ILE A 77 5.31 -11.81 -7.21
CA ILE A 77 6.67 -11.49 -7.65
C ILE A 77 7.52 -11.01 -6.47
N ALA A 78 6.97 -10.11 -5.65
CA ALA A 78 7.65 -9.62 -4.46
C ALA A 78 8.01 -10.76 -3.51
N MET A 79 7.09 -11.68 -3.24
CA MET A 79 7.33 -12.84 -2.36
C MET A 79 8.40 -13.78 -2.94
N ILE A 80 8.44 -13.98 -4.25
CA ILE A 80 9.50 -14.76 -4.91
C ILE A 80 10.86 -14.08 -4.71
N ILE A 81 10.94 -12.76 -4.95
CA ILE A 81 12.20 -12.01 -4.76
C ILE A 81 12.64 -12.07 -3.30
N ILE A 82 11.74 -11.81 -2.35
CA ILE A 82 12.02 -11.82 -0.91
C ILE A 82 12.48 -13.22 -0.46
N GLY A 83 11.82 -14.28 -0.91
CA GLY A 83 12.14 -15.65 -0.54
C GLY A 83 13.47 -16.16 -1.09
N THR A 84 13.91 -15.64 -2.23
CA THR A 84 15.11 -16.13 -2.94
C THR A 84 16.35 -15.24 -2.75
N THR A 85 16.17 -13.99 -2.33
CA THR A 85 17.30 -13.04 -2.26
C THR A 85 18.32 -13.42 -1.18
N PRO A 86 19.64 -13.34 -1.51
CA PRO A 86 20.70 -13.52 -0.54
C PRO A 86 21.16 -12.21 0.13
N ASN A 87 20.70 -11.03 -0.34
CA ASN A 87 21.22 -9.74 0.09
C ASN A 87 20.10 -8.73 0.40
N ILE A 88 20.48 -7.66 1.12
CA ILE A 88 19.56 -6.60 1.55
C ILE A 88 18.97 -5.82 0.39
N VAL A 89 19.71 -5.60 -0.70
CA VAL A 89 19.25 -4.82 -1.86
C VAL A 89 18.09 -5.52 -2.56
N GLY A 90 18.21 -6.84 -2.77
CA GLY A 90 17.12 -7.65 -3.32
C GLY A 90 15.89 -7.68 -2.39
N MET A 91 16.13 -7.72 -1.06
CA MET A 91 15.06 -7.63 -0.07
C MET A 91 14.30 -6.30 -0.18
N ILE A 92 15.00 -5.17 -0.23
CA ILE A 92 14.40 -3.84 -0.40
C ILE A 92 13.64 -3.76 -1.73
N ALA A 93 14.21 -4.28 -2.82
CA ALA A 93 13.52 -4.31 -4.12
C ALA A 93 12.22 -5.12 -4.08
N GLY A 94 12.25 -6.29 -3.44
CA GLY A 94 11.04 -7.09 -3.18
C GLY A 94 10.00 -6.34 -2.36
N GLN A 95 10.43 -5.62 -1.32
CA GLN A 95 9.57 -4.80 -0.46
C GLN A 95 8.90 -3.65 -1.22
N VAL A 96 9.63 -2.97 -2.10
CA VAL A 96 9.08 -1.90 -2.95
C VAL A 96 8.01 -2.45 -3.88
N ILE A 97 8.29 -3.56 -4.58
CA ILE A 97 7.31 -4.20 -5.48
C ILE A 97 6.10 -4.69 -4.68
N GLY A 98 6.32 -5.32 -3.52
CA GLY A 98 5.27 -5.75 -2.61
C GLY A 98 4.42 -4.59 -2.10
N GLY A 99 5.05 -3.48 -1.72
CA GLY A 99 4.39 -2.27 -1.27
C GLY A 99 3.47 -1.66 -2.33
N ILE A 100 3.89 -1.64 -3.60
CA ILE A 100 3.04 -1.24 -4.72
C ILE A 100 1.81 -2.17 -4.81
N GLY A 101 2.01 -3.47 -4.79
CA GLY A 101 0.92 -4.45 -4.81
C GLY A 101 -0.07 -4.26 -3.64
N ILE A 102 0.46 -4.15 -2.42
CA ILE A 102 -0.32 -3.99 -1.20
C ILE A 102 -1.10 -2.67 -1.21
N GLY A 103 -0.49 -1.55 -1.58
CA GLY A 103 -1.16 -0.26 -1.67
C GLY A 103 -2.37 -0.30 -2.62
N ILE A 104 -2.22 -0.96 -3.76
CA ILE A 104 -3.33 -1.19 -4.69
C ILE A 104 -4.40 -2.09 -4.06
N GLN A 105 -4.01 -3.19 -3.40
CA GLN A 105 -4.94 -4.14 -2.79
C GLN A 105 -5.79 -3.49 -1.69
N LEU A 106 -5.18 -2.75 -0.79
CA LEU A 106 -5.90 -2.09 0.33
C LEU A 106 -6.98 -1.14 -0.17
N LEU A 107 -6.68 -0.34 -1.17
CA LEU A 107 -7.62 0.66 -1.68
C LEU A 107 -8.69 0.05 -2.60
N THR A 108 -8.29 -0.89 -3.46
CA THR A 108 -9.22 -1.44 -4.47
C THR A 108 -10.11 -2.55 -3.94
N THR A 109 -9.66 -3.34 -2.97
CA THR A 109 -10.44 -4.47 -2.45
C THR A 109 -11.69 -4.03 -1.73
N ILE A 110 -11.58 -3.04 -0.83
CA ILE A 110 -12.74 -2.49 -0.10
C ILE A 110 -13.67 -1.78 -1.06
N ALA A 111 -13.13 -0.99 -2.00
CA ALA A 111 -13.93 -0.31 -3.01
C ALA A 111 -14.69 -1.32 -3.90
N ALA A 112 -14.01 -2.37 -4.40
CA ALA A 112 -14.61 -3.42 -5.20
C ALA A 112 -15.73 -4.16 -4.45
N ALA A 113 -15.52 -4.45 -3.17
CA ALA A 113 -16.53 -5.13 -2.35
C ALA A 113 -17.77 -4.28 -2.10
N THR A 114 -17.59 -2.99 -1.84
CA THR A 114 -18.71 -2.07 -1.59
C THR A 114 -19.53 -1.74 -2.84
N GLU A 115 -18.94 -1.88 -4.03
CA GLU A 115 -19.65 -1.72 -5.30
C GLU A 115 -20.56 -2.92 -5.64
N LEU A 116 -20.26 -4.10 -5.10
CA LEU A 116 -21.05 -5.33 -5.34
C LEU A 116 -22.30 -5.43 -4.48
N VAL A 117 -22.49 -4.56 -3.50
CA VAL A 117 -23.59 -4.64 -2.54
C VAL A 117 -24.34 -3.31 -2.40
N PRO A 118 -25.65 -3.36 -2.10
CA PRO A 118 -26.43 -2.16 -1.80
C PRO A 118 -25.85 -1.37 -0.62
N THR A 119 -26.10 -0.08 -0.60
CA THR A 119 -25.53 0.87 0.38
C THR A 119 -25.74 0.42 1.85
N TYR A 120 -26.92 -0.10 2.17
CA TYR A 120 -27.26 -0.54 3.54
C TYR A 120 -26.48 -1.79 4.00
N ARG A 121 -25.88 -2.58 3.09
CA ARG A 121 -25.08 -3.76 3.41
C ARG A 121 -23.57 -3.52 3.39
N ARG A 122 -23.12 -2.34 2.98
CA ARG A 122 -21.67 -2.06 2.82
C ARG A 122 -20.89 -2.26 4.11
N GLY A 123 -21.41 -1.80 5.24
CA GLY A 123 -20.75 -1.96 6.54
C GLY A 123 -20.55 -3.43 6.93
N ILE A 124 -21.59 -4.24 6.77
CA ILE A 124 -21.52 -5.69 7.06
C ILE A 124 -20.52 -6.37 6.11
N THR A 125 -20.51 -6.01 4.83
CA THR A 125 -19.60 -6.59 3.84
C THR A 125 -18.14 -6.26 4.15
N ILE A 126 -17.84 -5.02 4.54
CA ILE A 126 -16.50 -4.64 4.99
C ILE A 126 -16.13 -5.46 6.24
N GLY A 127 -17.07 -5.61 7.19
CA GLY A 127 -16.88 -6.45 8.36
C GLY A 127 -16.48 -7.89 8.00
N TYR A 128 -17.14 -8.53 7.05
CA TYR A 128 -16.78 -9.88 6.60
C TYR A 128 -15.38 -9.96 5.99
N ILE A 129 -14.98 -8.96 5.20
CA ILE A 129 -13.65 -8.92 4.61
C ILE A 129 -12.58 -8.80 5.69
N VAL A 130 -12.77 -7.91 6.64
CA VAL A 130 -11.84 -7.68 7.75
C VAL A 130 -11.82 -8.89 8.70
N CYS A 131 -12.97 -9.53 8.96
CA CYS A 131 -13.04 -10.76 9.77
C CYS A 131 -12.18 -11.89 9.19
N GLY A 132 -12.01 -11.95 7.86
CA GLY A 132 -11.10 -12.91 7.22
C GLY A 132 -9.65 -12.79 7.66
N PHE A 133 -9.25 -11.65 8.24
CA PHE A 133 -7.93 -11.41 8.79
C PHE A 133 -7.74 -12.00 10.21
N PHE A 134 -8.79 -12.24 10.98
CA PHE A 134 -8.67 -12.70 12.37
C PHE A 134 -7.80 -13.96 12.56
N PRO A 135 -7.88 -15.01 11.70
CA PRO A 135 -7.01 -16.18 11.83
C PRO A 135 -5.52 -15.85 11.72
N PHE A 136 -5.18 -14.76 11.04
CA PHE A 136 -3.80 -14.30 10.82
C PHE A 136 -3.35 -13.26 11.83
N SER A 137 -4.24 -12.82 12.72
CA SER A 137 -3.93 -11.84 13.78
C SER A 137 -2.74 -12.27 14.67
N PRO A 138 -2.55 -13.60 15.05
CA PRO A 138 -1.36 -14.01 15.75
C PRO A 138 -0.14 -14.18 14.84
N ALA A 139 0.11 -13.22 13.95
CA ALA A 139 1.21 -13.28 12.96
C ALA A 139 2.58 -13.47 13.63
N SER A 140 2.78 -12.94 14.83
CA SER A 140 4.02 -13.13 15.60
C SER A 140 4.27 -14.59 15.99
N LEU A 141 3.23 -15.34 16.36
CA LEU A 141 3.35 -16.76 16.68
C LEU A 141 3.70 -17.58 15.42
N TYR A 142 2.94 -17.37 14.34
CA TYR A 142 3.22 -18.05 13.08
C TYR A 142 4.57 -17.67 12.51
N GLY A 143 4.93 -16.38 12.60
CA GLY A 143 6.22 -15.87 12.14
C GLY A 143 7.39 -16.52 12.87
N GLN A 144 7.37 -16.56 14.19
CA GLN A 144 8.42 -17.20 15.00
C GLN A 144 8.53 -18.70 14.74
N TYR A 145 7.38 -19.40 14.64
CA TYR A 145 7.37 -20.83 14.34
C TYR A 145 8.00 -21.15 12.95
N LEU A 146 7.64 -20.37 11.94
CA LEU A 146 8.22 -20.53 10.60
C LEU A 146 9.68 -20.12 10.58
N ALA A 147 10.06 -19.05 11.30
CA ALA A 147 11.43 -18.57 11.39
C ALA A 147 12.37 -19.55 12.10
N ALA A 148 11.85 -20.42 12.97
CA ALA A 148 12.64 -21.49 13.60
C ALA A 148 13.28 -22.46 12.56
N HIS A 149 12.67 -22.59 11.39
CA HIS A 149 13.22 -23.37 10.28
C HIS A 149 13.93 -22.44 9.27
N SER A 150 13.23 -21.45 8.76
CA SER A 150 13.76 -20.37 7.90
C SER A 150 12.70 -19.29 7.74
N TRP A 151 13.09 -18.03 7.90
CA TRP A 151 12.21 -16.90 7.64
C TRP A 151 11.69 -16.83 6.20
N ARG A 152 12.39 -17.47 5.26
CA ARG A 152 12.00 -17.55 3.84
C ARG A 152 10.68 -18.31 3.60
N TRP A 153 10.30 -19.21 4.50
CA TRP A 153 9.02 -19.92 4.41
C TRP A 153 7.82 -18.98 4.47
N ILE A 154 7.96 -17.84 5.14
CA ILE A 154 6.89 -16.85 5.18
C ILE A 154 6.60 -16.30 3.79
N ALA A 155 7.64 -15.98 3.01
CA ALA A 155 7.47 -15.54 1.65
C ALA A 155 6.76 -16.59 0.79
N ALA A 156 7.09 -17.89 0.97
CA ALA A 156 6.41 -18.97 0.29
C ALA A 156 4.92 -19.07 0.67
N VAL A 157 4.60 -19.04 1.96
CA VAL A 157 3.21 -19.14 2.45
C VAL A 157 2.37 -17.97 1.94
N VAL A 158 2.86 -16.73 2.06
CA VAL A 158 2.14 -15.54 1.60
C VAL A 158 2.05 -15.50 0.08
N GLY A 159 3.11 -15.92 -0.62
CA GLY A 159 3.11 -16.02 -2.09
C GLY A 159 2.07 -17.01 -2.61
N ILE A 160 1.97 -18.19 -2.00
CA ILE A 160 0.96 -19.20 -2.33
C ILE A 160 -0.45 -18.66 -2.02
N TRP A 161 -0.64 -17.99 -0.89
CA TRP A 161 -1.91 -17.37 -0.54
C TRP A 161 -2.34 -16.31 -1.56
N ALA A 162 -1.43 -15.41 -1.96
CA ALA A 162 -1.70 -14.41 -2.99
C ALA A 162 -2.00 -15.03 -4.36
N ALA A 163 -1.29 -16.10 -4.74
CA ALA A 163 -1.56 -16.84 -5.96
C ALA A 163 -2.93 -17.52 -5.91
N ALA A 164 -3.33 -18.10 -4.79
CA ALA A 164 -4.67 -18.67 -4.60
C ALA A 164 -5.76 -17.59 -4.71
N ALA A 165 -5.55 -16.43 -4.09
CA ALA A 165 -6.45 -15.28 -4.22
C ALA A 165 -6.59 -14.82 -5.67
N PHE A 166 -5.46 -14.78 -6.41
CA PHE A 166 -5.46 -14.46 -7.84
C PHE A 166 -6.33 -15.42 -8.63
N VAL A 167 -6.16 -16.73 -8.46
CA VAL A 167 -6.95 -17.74 -9.18
C VAL A 167 -8.44 -17.60 -8.85
N VAL A 168 -8.79 -17.47 -7.59
CA VAL A 168 -10.20 -17.29 -7.16
C VAL A 168 -10.82 -16.05 -7.79
N LEU A 169 -10.12 -14.91 -7.77
CA LEU A 169 -10.64 -13.67 -8.37
C LEU A 169 -10.66 -13.70 -9.89
N ALA A 170 -9.67 -14.30 -10.53
CA ALA A 170 -9.64 -14.44 -11.99
C ALA A 170 -10.88 -15.20 -12.50
N ILE A 171 -11.26 -16.27 -11.79
CA ILE A 171 -12.39 -17.13 -12.17
C ILE A 171 -13.74 -16.52 -11.76
N PHE A 172 -13.87 -16.05 -10.51
CA PHE A 172 -15.18 -15.74 -9.94
C PHE A 172 -15.52 -14.25 -9.91
N TYR A 173 -14.54 -13.35 -10.06
CA TYR A 173 -14.81 -11.91 -9.99
C TYR A 173 -15.16 -11.35 -11.36
N HIS A 174 -16.47 -11.10 -11.56
CA HIS A 174 -17.02 -10.47 -12.77
C HIS A 174 -17.75 -9.19 -12.33
N PRO A 175 -17.03 -8.07 -12.16
CA PRO A 175 -17.70 -6.81 -11.84
C PRO A 175 -18.62 -6.38 -12.97
N PRO A 176 -19.76 -5.74 -12.67
CA PRO A 176 -20.61 -5.17 -13.69
C PRO A 176 -19.79 -4.19 -14.54
N PRO A 177 -20.04 -4.13 -15.86
CA PRO A 177 -19.38 -3.16 -16.71
C PRO A 177 -19.67 -1.76 -16.17
N ARG A 178 -18.63 -0.96 -15.96
CA ARG A 178 -18.84 0.42 -15.56
C ARG A 178 -19.54 1.14 -16.67
N VAL A 179 -20.67 1.75 -16.33
CA VAL A 179 -21.31 2.70 -17.20
C VAL A 179 -20.37 3.91 -17.27
N ASN A 180 -19.64 4.04 -18.37
CA ASN A 180 -18.90 5.25 -18.66
C ASN A 180 -19.94 6.36 -18.93
N SER A 181 -20.46 6.94 -17.84
CA SER A 181 -21.55 7.93 -17.90
C SER A 181 -21.19 9.17 -18.72
N LEU A 182 -19.90 9.34 -19.01
CA LEU A 182 -19.37 10.46 -19.77
C LEU A 182 -18.91 10.06 -21.19
N ASN A 183 -19.03 8.79 -21.59
CA ASN A 183 -18.59 8.25 -22.88
C ASN A 183 -17.15 8.69 -23.27
N LEU A 184 -16.27 8.82 -22.29
CA LEU A 184 -14.91 9.28 -22.49
C LEU A 184 -14.06 8.21 -23.18
N SER A 185 -13.27 8.62 -24.13
CA SER A 185 -12.27 7.76 -24.75
C SER A 185 -11.14 7.42 -23.78
N LYS A 186 -10.43 6.31 -23.99
CA LYS A 186 -9.27 5.95 -23.16
C LYS A 186 -8.22 7.06 -23.08
N ARG A 187 -8.04 7.80 -24.18
CA ARG A 187 -7.10 8.93 -24.26
C ARG A 187 -7.53 10.09 -23.37
N GLU A 188 -8.82 10.39 -23.32
CA GLU A 188 -9.39 11.43 -22.46
C GLU A 188 -9.31 11.06 -20.98
N LEU A 189 -9.49 9.78 -20.68
CA LEU A 189 -9.31 9.27 -19.31
C LEU A 189 -7.86 9.43 -18.85
N VAL A 190 -6.87 9.05 -19.69
CA VAL A 190 -5.44 9.23 -19.37
C VAL A 190 -5.08 10.71 -19.22
N SER A 191 -5.67 11.59 -20.04
CA SER A 191 -5.42 13.04 -19.95
C SER A 191 -5.96 13.68 -18.67
N ARG A 192 -6.82 12.98 -17.93
CA ARG A 192 -7.32 13.40 -16.62
C ARG A 192 -6.42 12.99 -15.45
N ILE A 193 -5.38 12.19 -15.71
CA ILE A 193 -4.38 11.86 -14.68
C ILE A 193 -3.46 13.08 -14.53
N ASP A 194 -3.39 13.60 -13.33
CA ASP A 194 -2.45 14.66 -12.99
C ASP A 194 -1.05 14.06 -12.75
N PHE A 195 -0.30 13.88 -13.83
CA PHE A 195 1.08 13.36 -13.74
C PHE A 195 2.01 14.27 -12.94
N MET A 196 1.80 15.60 -13.03
CA MET A 196 2.64 16.57 -12.32
C MET A 196 2.34 16.56 -10.82
N GLY A 197 1.07 16.60 -10.43
CA GLY A 197 0.67 16.46 -9.03
C GLY A 197 1.11 15.11 -8.45
N SER A 198 0.98 14.04 -9.22
CA SER A 198 1.44 12.72 -8.84
C SER A 198 2.96 12.68 -8.60
N PHE A 199 3.75 13.26 -9.48
CA PHE A 199 5.21 13.32 -9.32
C PHE A 199 5.60 14.15 -8.09
N LEU A 200 4.98 15.31 -7.90
CA LEU A 200 5.25 16.19 -6.76
C LEU A 200 4.91 15.52 -5.42
N SER A 201 3.75 14.88 -5.34
CA SER A 201 3.32 14.16 -4.14
C SER A 201 4.24 12.97 -3.83
N LEU A 202 4.59 12.18 -4.84
CA LEU A 202 5.47 11.03 -4.72
C LEU A 202 6.88 11.45 -4.29
N ALA A 203 7.50 12.36 -5.03
CA ALA A 203 8.86 12.81 -4.73
C ALA A 203 8.93 13.51 -3.36
N GLY A 204 7.95 14.35 -3.06
CA GLY A 204 7.85 15.03 -1.77
C GLY A 204 7.71 14.07 -0.61
N LEU A 205 6.81 13.08 -0.72
CA LEU A 205 6.58 12.07 0.32
C LEU A 205 7.82 11.17 0.52
N VAL A 206 8.41 10.67 -0.57
CA VAL A 206 9.60 9.81 -0.51
C VAL A 206 10.76 10.54 0.15
N LEU A 207 11.07 11.78 -0.26
CA LEU A 207 12.16 12.56 0.31
C LEU A 207 11.89 12.90 1.78
N PHE A 208 10.68 13.29 2.13
CA PHE A 208 10.31 13.62 3.50
C PHE A 208 10.45 12.40 4.42
N LEU A 209 9.89 11.23 4.02
CA LEU A 209 10.00 9.99 4.79
C LEU A 209 11.45 9.48 4.87
N THR A 210 12.23 9.65 3.79
CA THR A 210 13.66 9.30 3.80
C THR A 210 14.43 10.15 4.81
N GLY A 211 14.16 11.46 4.85
CA GLY A 211 14.78 12.37 5.81
C GLY A 211 14.44 12.02 7.25
N LEU A 212 13.18 11.68 7.54
CA LEU A 212 12.77 11.18 8.86
C LEU A 212 13.47 9.86 9.24
N ASN A 213 13.63 8.97 8.27
CA ASN A 213 14.26 7.67 8.47
C ASN A 213 15.77 7.79 8.75
N TRP A 214 16.46 8.71 8.07
CA TRP A 214 17.88 8.93 8.28
C TRP A 214 18.19 9.66 9.58
N GLY A 215 17.28 10.52 10.06
CA GLY A 215 17.48 11.33 11.26
C GLY A 215 17.64 10.47 12.51
N GLY A 216 18.77 10.63 13.20
CA GLY A 216 19.10 9.90 14.43
C GLY A 216 19.53 8.44 14.25
N GLN A 217 19.36 7.87 13.05
CA GLN A 217 19.77 6.49 12.73
C GLN A 217 21.09 6.45 11.94
N HIS A 218 21.08 7.00 10.72
CA HIS A 218 22.26 7.02 9.84
C HIS A 218 23.04 8.34 9.96
N TYR A 219 22.35 9.43 10.20
CA TYR A 219 22.92 10.77 10.29
C TYR A 219 22.36 11.53 11.49
N PRO A 220 23.17 12.38 12.15
CA PRO A 220 22.66 13.31 13.16
C PRO A 220 21.55 14.19 12.55
N TRP A 221 20.55 14.55 13.35
CA TRP A 221 19.44 15.41 12.92
C TRP A 221 19.90 16.77 12.32
N GLY A 222 21.04 17.29 12.79
CA GLY A 222 21.63 18.54 12.26
C GLY A 222 22.47 18.37 11.00
N SER A 223 22.55 17.17 10.41
CA SER A 223 23.33 16.95 9.19
C SER A 223 22.67 17.57 7.96
N ALA A 224 23.49 18.01 7.02
CA ALA A 224 23.01 18.57 5.76
C ALA A 224 22.17 17.57 4.98
N HIS A 225 22.45 16.26 5.06
CA HIS A 225 21.69 15.21 4.40
C HIS A 225 20.24 15.12 4.92
N VAL A 226 20.03 15.15 6.23
CA VAL A 226 18.71 15.07 6.84
C VAL A 226 17.94 16.37 6.61
N ILE A 227 18.57 17.53 6.87
CA ILE A 227 17.93 18.83 6.72
C ILE A 227 17.52 19.05 5.25
N SER A 228 18.39 18.74 4.28
CA SER A 228 18.08 18.94 2.86
C SER A 228 16.95 18.02 2.40
N THR A 229 16.94 16.75 2.75
CA THR A 229 15.87 15.81 2.36
C THR A 229 14.54 16.19 2.99
N LEU A 230 14.50 16.58 4.26
CA LEU A 230 13.29 17.04 4.93
C LEU A 230 12.76 18.34 4.34
N THR A 231 13.64 19.34 4.13
CA THR A 231 13.21 20.64 3.60
C THR A 231 12.75 20.54 2.16
N VAL A 232 13.50 19.85 1.29
CA VAL A 232 13.11 19.64 -0.11
C VAL A 232 11.82 18.83 -0.19
N GLY A 233 11.69 17.75 0.60
CA GLY A 233 10.48 16.95 0.67
C GLY A 233 9.26 17.77 1.09
N LEU A 234 9.40 18.58 2.14
CA LEU A 234 8.32 19.47 2.61
C LEU A 234 7.96 20.53 1.56
N VAL A 235 8.95 21.15 0.93
CA VAL A 235 8.71 22.14 -0.13
C VAL A 235 7.96 21.53 -1.31
N LEU A 236 8.33 20.33 -1.75
CA LEU A 236 7.62 19.62 -2.83
C LEU A 236 6.17 19.30 -2.45
N LEU A 237 5.91 18.89 -1.19
CA LEU A 237 4.54 18.69 -0.70
C LEU A 237 3.74 19.99 -0.67
N VAL A 238 4.34 21.10 -0.26
CA VAL A 238 3.68 22.41 -0.33
C VAL A 238 3.37 22.81 -1.77
N ILE A 239 4.34 22.63 -2.68
CA ILE A 239 4.13 22.88 -4.11
C ILE A 239 3.01 21.98 -4.66
N PHE A 240 2.95 20.71 -4.24
CA PHE A 240 1.87 19.79 -4.60
C PHE A 240 0.49 20.36 -4.20
N PHE A 241 0.31 20.81 -2.95
CA PHE A 241 -0.96 21.39 -2.52
C PHE A 241 -1.33 22.67 -3.27
N VAL A 242 -0.34 23.51 -3.60
CA VAL A 242 -0.55 24.72 -4.42
C VAL A 242 -0.96 24.32 -5.84
N TRP A 243 -0.28 23.32 -6.44
CA TRP A 243 -0.60 22.78 -7.74
C TRP A 243 -2.02 22.19 -7.81
N GLU A 244 -2.39 21.38 -6.83
CA GLU A 244 -3.74 20.81 -6.69
C GLU A 244 -4.83 21.87 -6.65
N LYS A 245 -4.55 23.02 -6.01
CA LYS A 245 -5.52 24.11 -5.87
C LYS A 245 -5.63 24.98 -7.11
N TYR A 246 -4.53 25.26 -7.80
CA TYR A 246 -4.46 26.28 -8.84
C TYR A 246 -3.99 25.76 -10.21
N GLY A 247 -3.28 24.65 -10.27
CA GLY A 247 -2.59 24.20 -11.47
C GLY A 247 -3.34 23.13 -12.27
N THR A 248 -4.18 22.32 -11.64
CA THR A 248 -4.84 21.19 -12.30
C THR A 248 -6.33 21.39 -12.49
N LYS A 249 -6.85 20.89 -13.64
CA LYS A 249 -8.30 20.85 -13.91
C LYS A 249 -9.00 19.66 -13.22
N TYR A 250 -8.22 18.61 -12.91
CA TYR A 250 -8.71 17.36 -12.33
C TYR A 250 -7.90 17.03 -11.07
N PRO A 251 -8.19 17.71 -9.94
CA PRO A 251 -7.44 17.51 -8.71
C PRO A 251 -7.59 16.06 -8.21
N MET A 252 -6.50 15.48 -7.76
CA MET A 252 -6.48 14.13 -7.16
C MET A 252 -7.06 14.17 -5.75
N PHE A 253 -6.83 15.26 -5.03
CA PHE A 253 -7.39 15.46 -3.70
C PHE A 253 -8.70 16.25 -3.79
N PRO A 254 -9.85 15.64 -3.40
CA PRO A 254 -11.15 16.32 -3.49
C PRO A 254 -11.22 17.47 -2.47
N MET A 255 -10.95 18.70 -2.91
CA MET A 255 -11.05 19.91 -2.08
C MET A 255 -12.44 20.08 -1.43
N ALA A 256 -13.48 19.46 -2.00
CA ALA A 256 -14.81 19.41 -1.40
C ALA A 256 -14.79 18.72 -0.02
N LEU A 257 -13.90 17.72 0.19
CA LEU A 257 -13.73 17.05 1.48
C LEU A 257 -13.15 17.99 2.53
N ALA A 258 -12.19 18.84 2.15
CA ALA A 258 -11.59 19.82 3.05
C ALA A 258 -12.57 20.96 3.43
N ARG A 259 -13.58 21.24 2.59
CA ARG A 259 -14.65 22.22 2.91
C ARG A 259 -15.66 21.71 3.93
N SER A 260 -15.71 20.40 4.15
CA SER A 260 -16.60 19.78 5.13
C SER A 260 -15.81 19.36 6.37
N PRO A 261 -15.72 20.17 7.43
CA PRO A 261 -14.78 19.94 8.54
C PRO A 261 -15.05 18.62 9.28
N ARG A 262 -16.31 18.21 9.43
CA ARG A 262 -16.66 16.98 10.17
C ARG A 262 -16.11 15.70 9.54
N PRO A 263 -16.36 15.37 8.25
CA PRO A 263 -15.82 14.16 7.64
C PRO A 263 -14.30 14.23 7.49
N PHE A 264 -13.72 15.42 7.25
CA PHE A 264 -12.28 15.61 7.17
C PHE A 264 -11.58 15.29 8.50
N VAL A 265 -12.08 15.86 9.61
CA VAL A 265 -11.56 15.58 10.95
C VAL A 265 -11.72 14.10 11.31
N ALA A 266 -12.85 13.47 10.98
CA ALA A 266 -13.06 12.05 11.22
C ALA A 266 -12.03 11.19 10.47
N VAL A 267 -11.73 11.49 9.22
CA VAL A 267 -10.68 10.81 8.43
C VAL A 267 -9.31 11.02 9.07
N CYS A 268 -8.95 12.24 9.46
CA CYS A 268 -7.69 12.52 10.14
C CYS A 268 -7.54 11.74 11.45
N ILE A 269 -8.59 11.68 12.27
CA ILE A 269 -8.60 10.90 13.51
C ILE A 269 -8.41 9.41 13.21
N LEU A 270 -9.11 8.86 12.22
CA LEU A 270 -8.96 7.47 11.80
C LEU A 270 -7.54 7.16 11.31
N CYS A 271 -6.93 8.06 10.53
CA CYS A 271 -5.55 7.90 10.08
C CYS A 271 -4.56 7.91 11.25
N LEU A 272 -4.73 8.85 12.20
CA LEU A 272 -3.88 8.95 13.39
C LEU A 272 -4.02 7.73 14.29
N THR A 273 -5.24 7.28 14.57
CA THR A 273 -5.49 6.09 15.40
C THR A 273 -4.96 4.82 14.76
N SER A 274 -5.09 4.69 13.43
CA SER A 274 -4.51 3.58 12.68
C SER A 274 -2.99 3.61 12.72
N GLY A 275 -2.36 4.78 12.56
CA GLY A 275 -0.91 4.96 12.67
C GLY A 275 -0.38 4.60 14.06
N ILE A 276 -1.05 5.03 15.12
CA ILE A 276 -0.70 4.70 16.51
C ILE A 276 -0.73 3.19 16.75
N LYS A 277 -1.70 2.47 16.17
CA LYS A 277 -1.79 1.01 16.26
C LYS A 277 -0.51 0.33 15.78
N TYR A 278 0.08 0.79 14.67
CA TYR A 278 1.32 0.23 14.12
C TYR A 278 2.58 0.59 14.94
N VAL A 279 2.51 1.64 15.75
CA VAL A 279 3.64 2.05 16.62
C VAL A 279 3.65 1.26 17.93
N ILE A 280 2.47 0.83 18.41
CA ILE A 280 2.32 0.14 19.71
C ILE A 280 2.41 -1.38 19.55
N SER A 281 2.14 -1.93 18.37
CA SER A 281 2.25 -3.37 18.08
C SER A 281 3.69 -3.77 17.77
#